data_2b9de4267df9e365e1706db2485396cd
#
_entry.id   2b9de4267df9e365e1706db2485396cd
#
_cell.length_a   1.000
_cell.length_b   1.000
_cell.length_c   1.000
_cell.angle_alpha   90.00
_cell.angle_beta   90.00
_cell.angle_gamma   90.00
#
_symmetry.space_group_name_H-M   'P 1'
#
loop_
_entity.id
_entity.type
_entity.pdbx_description
1 polymer ?
#
loop_
_entity_poly.entity_id
_entity_poly.type
_entity_poly.pdbx_seq_one_letter_code
_entity_poly.pdbx_strand_id
1 'polypeptide(L)'
;MKQYRQGAWKCLAFLFMLAVVIGALAGCSGKQDGEELSAAAVAERIQRAVNLDEMNQGDRKKLHKLYHLDADEVEDFILYTAASNVKADELAVIKVKDADQAESVKQNILQRIEAQTVKFKDYRPEEYFLIEKHVLKTKGRFVFFAVSKEAAQMEAAFDSAW
;
A
#
# COMPACT_ATOMS: atom_id res chain seq x y z
N MET A 1 -10.03 -48.35 51.96
CA MET A 1 -10.50 -47.05 51.45
C MET A 1 -9.37 -46.05 51.12
N LYS A 2 -8.11 -46.45 50.94
CA LYS A 2 -7.00 -45.51 50.59
C LYS A 2 -6.57 -45.54 49.11
N GLN A 3 -6.99 -46.51 48.33
CA GLN A 3 -6.54 -46.61 46.91
C GLN A 3 -7.36 -45.78 45.93
N TYR A 4 -8.61 -45.41 46.25
CA TYR A 4 -9.45 -44.64 45.34
C TYR A 4 -9.07 -43.16 45.21
N ARG A 5 -8.35 -42.62 46.23
CA ARG A 5 -7.96 -41.20 46.24
C ARG A 5 -6.74 -40.91 45.35
N GLN A 6 -5.91 -41.88 45.07
CA GLN A 6 -4.70 -41.69 44.22
C GLN A 6 -5.03 -41.68 42.73
N GLY A 7 -6.06 -42.41 42.29
CA GLY A 7 -6.49 -42.41 40.89
C GLY A 7 -7.16 -41.11 40.45
N ALA A 8 -8.00 -40.55 41.32
CA ALA A 8 -8.69 -39.32 41.00
C ALA A 8 -7.77 -38.10 40.87
N TRP A 9 -6.69 -38.05 41.63
CA TRP A 9 -5.72 -36.96 41.59
C TRP A 9 -4.83 -37.02 40.34
N LYS A 10 -4.50 -38.22 39.87
CA LYS A 10 -3.76 -38.44 38.61
C LYS A 10 -4.62 -38.04 37.38
N CYS A 11 -5.90 -38.32 37.40
CA CYS A 11 -6.85 -37.93 36.35
C CYS A 11 -7.07 -36.40 36.34
N LEU A 12 -7.14 -35.76 37.53
CA LEU A 12 -7.24 -34.30 37.61
C LEU A 12 -5.96 -33.60 37.11
N ALA A 13 -4.77 -34.14 37.43
CA ALA A 13 -3.52 -33.60 36.96
C ALA A 13 -3.36 -33.73 35.44
N PHE A 14 -3.82 -34.83 34.84
CA PHE A 14 -3.83 -35.04 33.39
C PHE A 14 -4.81 -34.12 32.67
N LEU A 15 -6.00 -33.87 33.24
CA LEU A 15 -6.99 -32.92 32.71
C LEU A 15 -6.49 -31.49 32.77
N PHE A 16 -5.77 -31.12 33.85
CA PHE A 16 -5.18 -29.78 33.95
C PHE A 16 -4.03 -29.57 32.97
N MET A 17 -3.20 -30.60 32.72
CA MET A 17 -2.11 -30.53 31.74
C MET A 17 -2.65 -30.47 30.30
N LEU A 18 -3.75 -31.13 29.98
CA LEU A 18 -4.40 -31.07 28.68
C LEU A 18 -5.05 -29.71 28.42
N ALA A 19 -5.63 -29.07 29.45
CA ALA A 19 -6.23 -27.73 29.33
C ALA A 19 -5.18 -26.64 29.07
N VAL A 20 -3.96 -26.77 29.60
CA VAL A 20 -2.87 -25.81 29.39
C VAL A 20 -2.30 -25.93 27.96
N VAL A 21 -2.30 -27.12 27.36
CA VAL A 21 -1.80 -27.32 25.98
C VAL A 21 -2.77 -26.78 24.93
N ILE A 22 -4.09 -26.82 25.19
CA ILE A 22 -5.11 -26.27 24.28
C ILE A 22 -5.13 -24.72 24.35
N GLY A 23 -4.78 -24.12 25.49
CA GLY A 23 -4.67 -22.68 25.64
C GLY A 23 -3.51 -22.02 24.90
N ALA A 24 -2.46 -22.76 24.57
CA ALA A 24 -1.28 -22.25 23.90
C ALA A 24 -1.41 -22.13 22.36
N LEU A 25 -2.44 -22.70 21.74
CA LEU A 25 -2.69 -22.66 20.30
C LEU A 25 -3.67 -21.57 19.85
N ALA A 26 -4.30 -20.86 20.80
CA ALA A 26 -5.21 -19.76 20.51
C ALA A 26 -4.52 -18.36 20.51
N GLY A 27 -3.19 -18.33 20.62
CA GLY A 27 -2.39 -17.11 20.82
C GLY A 27 -1.71 -16.52 19.59
N CYS A 28 -2.10 -16.90 18.37
CA CYS A 28 -1.60 -16.27 17.14
C CYS A 28 -2.71 -15.59 16.34
N SER A 29 -3.59 -14.83 17.01
CA SER A 29 -4.25 -13.70 16.37
C SER A 29 -3.37 -12.49 16.67
N GLY A 30 -2.26 -12.39 15.93
CA GLY A 30 -1.39 -11.23 15.96
C GLY A 30 -2.17 -10.02 15.47
N LYS A 31 -2.76 -9.27 16.40
CA LYS A 31 -2.80 -7.83 16.24
C LYS A 31 -1.33 -7.44 16.12
N GLN A 32 -0.90 -7.05 14.94
CA GLN A 32 0.28 -6.22 14.77
C GLN A 32 -0.03 -4.90 15.47
N ASP A 33 0.22 -4.89 16.77
CA ASP A 33 0.17 -3.67 17.56
C ASP A 33 1.31 -2.78 17.07
N GLY A 34 0.97 -1.73 16.31
CA GLY A 34 1.76 -0.53 16.24
C GLY A 34 2.77 -0.38 15.10
N GLU A 35 2.89 -1.26 14.13
CA GLU A 35 3.65 -0.93 12.94
C GLU A 35 2.77 -0.09 12.01
N GLU A 36 3.00 1.22 12.06
CA GLU A 36 2.26 2.17 11.25
C GLU A 36 2.47 1.84 9.76
N LEU A 37 1.38 1.63 9.02
CA LEU A 37 1.40 1.25 7.61
C LEU A 37 2.33 2.19 6.82
N SER A 38 3.31 1.62 6.12
CA SER A 38 4.24 2.36 5.27
C SER A 38 3.81 2.36 3.81
N ALA A 39 4.28 3.33 3.02
CA ALA A 39 4.05 3.34 1.58
C ALA A 39 4.67 2.09 0.91
N ALA A 40 5.80 1.60 1.43
CA ALA A 40 6.42 0.36 0.97
C ALA A 40 5.53 -0.86 1.20
N ALA A 41 4.91 -1.00 2.38
CA ALA A 41 3.99 -2.11 2.67
C ALA A 41 2.75 -2.10 1.76
N VAL A 42 2.23 -0.91 1.44
CA VAL A 42 1.15 -0.75 0.45
C VAL A 42 1.62 -1.15 -0.95
N ALA A 43 2.82 -0.70 -1.35
CA ALA A 43 3.40 -1.03 -2.64
C ALA A 43 3.61 -2.53 -2.84
N GLU A 44 4.06 -3.26 -1.82
CA GLU A 44 4.19 -4.71 -1.89
C GLU A 44 2.86 -5.42 -2.20
N ARG A 45 1.75 -4.91 -1.66
CA ARG A 45 0.42 -5.45 -1.97
C ARG A 45 0.05 -5.21 -3.42
N ILE A 46 0.34 -4.00 -3.93
CA ILE A 46 0.12 -3.65 -5.34
C ILE A 46 0.98 -4.53 -6.25
N GLN A 47 2.27 -4.73 -5.93
CA GLN A 47 3.19 -5.58 -6.70
C GLN A 47 2.76 -7.07 -6.73
N ARG A 48 2.03 -7.54 -5.73
CA ARG A 48 1.44 -8.89 -5.76
C ARG A 48 0.22 -8.98 -6.67
N ALA A 49 -0.46 -7.88 -6.92
CA ALA A 49 -1.65 -7.82 -7.75
C ALA A 49 -1.36 -7.54 -9.22
N VAL A 50 -0.28 -6.78 -9.50
CA VAL A 50 0.10 -6.36 -10.86
C VAL A 50 1.60 -6.47 -11.06
N ASN A 51 2.03 -6.62 -12.33
CA ASN A 51 3.45 -6.62 -12.68
C ASN A 51 3.93 -5.19 -12.93
N LEU A 52 5.00 -4.77 -12.23
CA LEU A 52 5.66 -3.47 -12.38
C LEU A 52 7.04 -3.56 -13.08
N ASP A 53 7.43 -4.70 -13.64
CA ASP A 53 8.77 -4.93 -14.21
C ASP A 53 9.10 -3.99 -15.39
N GLU A 54 8.09 -3.51 -16.09
CA GLU A 54 8.25 -2.53 -17.18
C GLU A 54 8.33 -1.07 -16.71
N MET A 55 8.30 -0.85 -15.39
CA MET A 55 8.36 0.48 -14.79
C MET A 55 9.68 0.69 -14.05
N ASN A 56 10.15 1.92 -14.01
CA ASN A 56 11.32 2.30 -13.24
C ASN A 56 10.92 2.91 -11.91
N GLN A 57 11.51 2.43 -10.82
CA GLN A 57 11.35 3.04 -9.52
C GLN A 57 11.99 4.42 -9.49
N GLY A 58 11.26 5.40 -8.97
CA GLY A 58 11.69 6.78 -8.80
C GLY A 58 12.26 7.05 -7.42
N ASP A 59 13.22 7.96 -7.37
CA ASP A 59 13.82 8.49 -6.15
C ASP A 59 13.18 9.83 -5.71
N ARG A 60 13.68 10.43 -4.62
CA ARG A 60 13.24 11.73 -4.11
C ARG A 60 13.39 12.85 -5.12
N LYS A 61 14.45 12.82 -5.95
CA LYS A 61 14.65 13.84 -7.00
C LYS A 61 13.56 13.74 -8.04
N LYS A 62 13.15 12.52 -8.39
CA LYS A 62 12.07 12.27 -9.33
C LYS A 62 10.72 12.68 -8.74
N LEU A 63 10.46 12.38 -7.46
CA LEU A 63 9.28 12.82 -6.75
C LEU A 63 9.12 14.35 -6.80
N HIS A 64 10.18 15.08 -6.42
CA HIS A 64 10.22 16.54 -6.49
C HIS A 64 10.01 17.05 -7.93
N LYS A 65 10.71 16.46 -8.90
CA LYS A 65 10.59 16.86 -10.31
C LYS A 65 9.17 16.69 -10.87
N LEU A 66 8.46 15.63 -10.48
CA LEU A 66 7.15 15.29 -11.04
C LEU A 66 5.99 15.96 -10.30
N TYR A 67 6.10 16.07 -8.99
CA TYR A 67 5.00 16.53 -8.13
C TYR A 67 5.33 17.78 -7.31
N HIS A 68 6.53 18.34 -7.48
CA HIS A 68 6.98 19.54 -6.74
C HIS A 68 6.90 19.38 -5.21
N LEU A 69 7.10 18.13 -4.72
CA LEU A 69 7.08 17.80 -3.30
C LEU A 69 8.49 17.80 -2.74
N ASP A 70 8.68 18.49 -1.64
CA ASP A 70 9.94 18.51 -0.91
C ASP A 70 10.02 17.32 0.08
N ALA A 71 11.26 16.95 0.44
CA ALA A 71 11.50 15.84 1.36
C ALA A 71 10.86 16.05 2.74
N ASP A 72 10.64 17.30 3.12
CA ASP A 72 10.06 17.66 4.42
C ASP A 72 8.55 17.48 4.49
N GLU A 73 7.86 17.46 3.35
CA GLU A 73 6.41 17.29 3.25
C GLU A 73 5.99 15.82 3.30
N VAL A 74 6.89 14.91 2.91
CA VAL A 74 6.60 13.48 2.73
C VAL A 74 7.30 12.66 3.81
N GLU A 75 6.54 11.82 4.51
CA GLU A 75 7.08 10.86 5.47
C GLU A 75 7.71 9.67 4.74
N ASP A 76 6.94 9.05 3.84
CA ASP A 76 7.34 7.88 3.07
C ASP A 76 6.65 7.88 1.70
N PHE A 77 7.27 7.25 0.69
CA PHE A 77 6.67 7.13 -0.62
C PHE A 77 7.25 5.97 -1.42
N ILE A 78 6.47 5.51 -2.37
CA ILE A 78 6.95 4.76 -3.53
C ILE A 78 6.48 5.46 -4.81
N LEU A 79 7.30 5.39 -5.82
CA LEU A 79 7.05 5.98 -7.12
C LEU A 79 7.57 5.02 -8.20
N TYR A 80 6.71 4.70 -9.15
CA TYR A 80 7.08 3.99 -10.38
C TYR A 80 6.61 4.82 -11.58
N THR A 81 7.43 4.86 -12.60
CA THR A 81 7.11 5.56 -13.85
C THR A 81 7.48 4.68 -15.02
N ALA A 82 6.81 4.85 -16.14
CA ALA A 82 7.17 4.16 -17.37
C ALA A 82 8.67 4.23 -17.66
N ALA A 83 9.26 3.13 -18.13
CA ALA A 83 10.65 3.08 -18.56
C ALA A 83 10.91 3.90 -19.84
N SER A 84 9.84 4.24 -20.57
CA SER A 84 9.91 4.99 -21.83
C SER A 84 9.13 6.30 -21.74
N ASN A 85 9.67 7.36 -22.33
CA ASN A 85 9.02 8.67 -22.37
C ASN A 85 7.80 8.76 -23.30
N VAL A 86 7.51 7.69 -24.06
CA VAL A 86 6.34 7.56 -24.92
C VAL A 86 5.22 6.74 -24.27
N LYS A 87 5.37 6.38 -23.01
CA LYS A 87 4.39 5.69 -22.16
C LYS A 87 3.97 6.59 -21.00
N ALA A 88 2.73 6.45 -20.58
CA ALA A 88 2.14 7.25 -19.52
C ALA A 88 2.05 6.53 -18.17
N ASP A 89 2.39 5.23 -18.12
CA ASP A 89 2.28 4.43 -16.90
C ASP A 89 3.00 5.09 -15.73
N GLU A 90 2.27 5.28 -14.63
CA GLU A 90 2.76 5.94 -13.42
C GLU A 90 2.00 5.37 -12.21
N LEU A 91 2.71 5.08 -11.13
CA LEU A 91 2.16 4.66 -9.85
C LEU A 91 2.88 5.44 -8.74
N ALA A 92 2.11 6.11 -7.89
CA ALA A 92 2.64 6.73 -6.69
C ALA A 92 1.77 6.36 -5.48
N VAL A 93 2.41 5.99 -4.38
CA VAL A 93 1.82 5.94 -3.04
C VAL A 93 2.65 6.87 -2.17
N ILE A 94 2.04 7.93 -1.68
CA ILE A 94 2.73 8.98 -0.93
C ILE A 94 2.08 9.06 0.45
N LYS A 95 2.88 8.87 1.51
CA LYS A 95 2.46 9.06 2.89
C LYS A 95 2.94 10.42 3.36
N VAL A 96 2.01 11.32 3.65
CA VAL A 96 2.31 12.63 4.20
C VAL A 96 2.48 12.57 5.72
N LYS A 97 3.17 13.56 6.30
CA LYS A 97 3.38 13.64 7.75
C LYS A 97 2.07 13.92 8.48
N ASP A 98 1.26 14.82 7.96
CA ASP A 98 -0.02 15.22 8.51
C ASP A 98 -1.14 15.06 7.47
N ALA A 99 -2.31 14.59 7.89
CA ALA A 99 -3.40 14.27 6.96
C ALA A 99 -3.94 15.50 6.19
N ASP A 100 -3.79 16.69 6.72
CA ASP A 100 -4.17 17.95 6.08
C ASP A 100 -3.29 18.30 4.87
N GLN A 101 -2.06 17.76 4.81
CA GLN A 101 -1.16 17.90 3.66
C GLN A 101 -1.58 17.05 2.45
N ALA A 102 -2.44 16.04 2.64
CA ALA A 102 -2.84 15.14 1.56
C ALA A 102 -3.55 15.86 0.41
N GLU A 103 -4.32 16.89 0.70
CA GLU A 103 -5.00 17.67 -0.36
C GLU A 103 -4.00 18.49 -1.17
N SER A 104 -2.96 19.06 -0.56
CA SER A 104 -1.88 19.77 -1.28
C SER A 104 -1.14 18.82 -2.24
N VAL A 105 -0.78 17.63 -1.76
CA VAL A 105 -0.15 16.58 -2.60
C VAL A 105 -1.05 16.20 -3.77
N LYS A 106 -2.35 16.03 -3.53
CA LYS A 106 -3.32 15.74 -4.58
C LYS A 106 -3.38 16.85 -5.63
N GLN A 107 -3.35 18.13 -5.24
CA GLN A 107 -3.32 19.25 -6.18
C GLN A 107 -2.05 19.22 -7.05
N ASN A 108 -0.89 18.89 -6.48
CA ASN A 108 0.34 18.75 -7.23
C ASN A 108 0.27 17.57 -8.24
N ILE A 109 -0.37 16.46 -7.85
CA ILE A 109 -0.62 15.35 -8.78
C ILE A 109 -1.58 15.75 -9.90
N LEU A 110 -2.60 16.57 -9.63
CA LEU A 110 -3.49 17.08 -10.67
C LEU A 110 -2.75 17.94 -11.70
N GLN A 111 -1.78 18.75 -11.28
CA GLN A 111 -0.90 19.49 -12.21
C GLN A 111 -0.06 18.53 -13.07
N ARG A 112 0.42 17.45 -12.46
CA ARG A 112 1.12 16.38 -13.20
C ARG A 112 0.23 15.72 -14.25
N ILE A 113 -1.02 15.41 -13.91
CA ILE A 113 -2.01 14.83 -14.82
C ILE A 113 -2.26 15.79 -15.99
N GLU A 114 -2.42 17.08 -15.73
CA GLU A 114 -2.59 18.09 -16.77
C GLU A 114 -1.39 18.14 -17.72
N ALA A 115 -0.16 18.17 -17.19
CA ALA A 115 1.05 18.14 -18.00
C ALA A 115 1.16 16.88 -18.86
N GLN A 116 0.78 15.72 -18.35
CA GLN A 116 0.72 14.47 -19.11
C GLN A 116 -0.37 14.51 -20.19
N THR A 117 -1.53 15.05 -19.86
CA THR A 117 -2.63 15.26 -20.80
C THR A 117 -2.19 16.08 -22.01
N VAL A 118 -1.57 17.23 -21.79
CA VAL A 118 -1.04 18.09 -22.85
C VAL A 118 0.00 17.33 -23.69
N LYS A 119 0.86 16.56 -23.06
CA LYS A 119 1.91 15.80 -23.73
C LYS A 119 1.37 14.72 -24.67
N PHE A 120 0.35 13.98 -24.25
CA PHE A 120 -0.08 12.75 -24.93
C PHE A 120 -1.32 12.92 -25.80
N LYS A 121 -2.15 13.93 -25.56
CA LYS A 121 -3.46 14.11 -26.20
C LYS A 121 -3.45 13.99 -27.72
N ASP A 122 -2.51 14.67 -28.39
CA ASP A 122 -2.44 14.72 -29.84
C ASP A 122 -1.40 13.77 -30.43
N TYR A 123 -0.53 13.20 -29.58
CA TYR A 123 0.59 12.41 -30.04
C TYR A 123 0.43 10.91 -29.82
N ARG A 124 -0.21 10.51 -28.69
CA ARG A 124 -0.40 9.10 -28.29
C ARG A 124 -1.79 8.89 -27.71
N PRO A 125 -2.83 8.73 -28.53
CA PRO A 125 -4.20 8.58 -28.05
C PRO A 125 -4.43 7.44 -27.05
N GLU A 126 -3.70 6.32 -27.22
CA GLU A 126 -3.77 5.17 -26.29
C GLU A 126 -3.28 5.53 -24.89
N GLU A 127 -2.18 6.28 -24.80
CA GLU A 127 -1.61 6.74 -23.52
C GLU A 127 -2.47 7.84 -22.90
N TYR A 128 -3.01 8.75 -23.74
CA TYR A 128 -3.97 9.76 -23.31
C TYR A 128 -5.20 9.13 -22.67
N PHE A 129 -5.74 8.06 -23.27
CA PHE A 129 -6.86 7.32 -22.71
C PHE A 129 -6.57 6.74 -21.32
N LEU A 130 -5.33 6.29 -21.06
CA LEU A 130 -4.92 5.83 -19.73
C LEU A 130 -4.90 6.99 -18.73
N ILE A 131 -4.42 8.16 -19.16
CA ILE A 131 -4.40 9.37 -18.32
C ILE A 131 -5.82 9.81 -17.96
N GLU A 132 -6.76 9.79 -18.91
CA GLU A 132 -8.17 10.09 -18.64
C GLU A 132 -8.80 9.12 -17.63
N LYS A 133 -8.30 7.88 -17.60
CA LYS A 133 -8.76 6.81 -16.70
C LYS A 133 -7.90 6.64 -15.45
N HIS A 134 -7.07 7.63 -15.13
CA HIS A 134 -6.27 7.60 -13.92
C HIS A 134 -7.12 7.39 -12.66
N VAL A 135 -6.50 6.83 -11.65
CA VAL A 135 -7.06 6.78 -10.30
C VAL A 135 -6.26 7.72 -9.41
N LEU A 136 -6.93 8.65 -8.75
CA LEU A 136 -6.36 9.54 -7.75
C LEU A 136 -7.23 9.51 -6.51
N LYS A 137 -6.68 9.04 -5.38
CA LYS A 137 -7.42 8.74 -4.17
C LYS A 137 -6.63 9.12 -2.93
N THR A 138 -7.33 9.56 -1.89
CA THR A 138 -6.74 9.81 -0.57
C THR A 138 -7.37 8.89 0.48
N LYS A 139 -6.56 8.40 1.43
CA LYS A 139 -7.02 7.63 2.58
C LYS A 139 -6.15 7.94 3.80
N GLY A 140 -6.70 8.72 4.74
CA GLY A 140 -5.93 9.24 5.86
C GLY A 140 -4.74 10.06 5.38
N ARG A 141 -3.53 9.66 5.77
CA ARG A 141 -2.27 10.28 5.36
C ARG A 141 -1.71 9.78 4.02
N PHE A 142 -2.44 8.94 3.30
CA PHE A 142 -1.98 8.37 2.04
C PHE A 142 -2.66 9.03 0.85
N VAL A 143 -1.87 9.35 -0.16
CA VAL A 143 -2.31 9.73 -1.49
C VAL A 143 -1.86 8.64 -2.47
N PHE A 144 -2.82 8.08 -3.18
CA PHE A 144 -2.62 7.06 -4.21
C PHE A 144 -2.90 7.66 -5.58
N PHE A 145 -2.01 7.43 -6.52
CA PHE A 145 -2.16 7.82 -7.91
C PHE A 145 -1.69 6.70 -8.83
N ALA A 146 -2.51 6.36 -9.83
CA ALA A 146 -2.16 5.36 -10.82
C ALA A 146 -2.67 5.74 -12.21
N VAL A 147 -1.78 5.61 -13.20
CA VAL A 147 -2.06 5.63 -14.64
C VAL A 147 -1.55 4.31 -15.19
N SER A 148 -2.45 3.42 -15.56
CA SER A 148 -2.09 2.10 -16.11
C SER A 148 -3.35 1.43 -16.66
N LYS A 149 -3.17 0.43 -17.51
CA LYS A 149 -4.25 -0.51 -17.89
C LYS A 149 -4.79 -1.29 -16.69
N GLU A 150 -3.96 -1.47 -15.67
CA GLU A 150 -4.28 -2.21 -14.43
C GLU A 150 -4.60 -1.28 -13.24
N ALA A 151 -4.87 0.01 -13.48
CA ALA A 151 -5.10 1.00 -12.42
C ALA A 151 -6.22 0.58 -11.43
N ALA A 152 -7.28 -0.07 -11.92
CA ALA A 152 -8.35 -0.58 -11.05
C ALA A 152 -7.89 -1.73 -10.13
N GLN A 153 -6.98 -2.60 -10.60
CA GLN A 153 -6.40 -3.66 -9.77
C GLN A 153 -5.43 -3.08 -8.72
N MET A 154 -4.65 -2.06 -9.11
CA MET A 154 -3.79 -1.32 -8.21
C MET A 154 -4.60 -0.61 -7.12
N GLU A 155 -5.73 0.01 -7.47
CA GLU A 155 -6.65 0.64 -6.53
C GLU A 155 -7.24 -0.38 -5.54
N ALA A 156 -7.71 -1.54 -6.04
CA ALA A 156 -8.24 -2.59 -5.17
C ALA A 156 -7.19 -3.11 -4.17
N ALA A 157 -5.94 -3.27 -4.63
CA ALA A 157 -4.83 -3.65 -3.76
C ALA A 157 -4.49 -2.56 -2.72
N PHE A 158 -4.52 -1.29 -3.12
CA PHE A 158 -4.40 -0.15 -2.21
C PHE A 158 -5.51 -0.17 -1.15
N ASP A 159 -6.77 -0.33 -1.55
CA ASP A 159 -7.90 -0.34 -0.62
C ASP A 159 -7.85 -1.50 0.38
N SER A 160 -7.29 -2.63 0.00
CA SER A 160 -7.13 -3.81 0.86
C SER A 160 -6.03 -3.69 1.90
N ALA A 161 -5.29 -2.59 1.93
CA ALA A 161 -4.17 -2.40 2.86
C ALA A 161 -4.61 -2.07 4.30
N TRP A 162 -5.90 -1.72 4.51
CA TRP A 162 -6.47 -1.35 5.82
C TRP A 162 -7.53 -2.31 6.32
#